data_9f8d5d2c936b34f9934b830b20038cfb
#
_entry.id   9f8d5d2c936b34f9934b830b20038cfb
#
_cell.length_a   1.000
_cell.length_b   1.000
_cell.length_c   1.000
_cell.angle_alpha   90.00
_cell.angle_beta   90.00
_cell.angle_gamma   90.00
#
_symmetry.space_group_name_H-M   'P 1'
#
loop_
_entity.id
_entity.type
_entity.pdbx_description
1 polymer ?
#
loop_
_entity_poly.entity_id
_entity_poly.type
_entity_poly.pdbx_seq_one_letter_code
_entity_poly.pdbx_strand_id
1 'polypeptide(L)'
;MISIKKNNKSLLVIGAGITGLSTGIHALLKGYNVEIFEKNDFPGGCCTGWFREGYYIDNCMHWLTGTNQHTKGFKLWKKLGAISETSNLYQGEYFYKSVYDNNEIALSTDTKKLRKEMLDLSSADAEETSRFVDAIEELVKANQINNFICTPFVVAKGYLKNYLYYHKLSLGELSKKFKHPLLQRLFTDYFPAEYSSLSLICAYATFASGNGKVYEKGSKEFANNIAKKFISLGGIIHYNSNVTNIEITNNSFKSITANNQKFEGDFLISTIDPMFLFNNLIDNSYMPKDLKNKFLDKKKNEIVSSFHT
;
A
#
# COMPACT_ATOMS: atom_id res chain seq x y z
N MET A 1 24.71 -6.47 19.65
CA MET A 1 23.72 -7.53 19.38
C MET A 1 22.59 -7.37 20.37
N ILE A 2 21.36 -7.17 19.90
CA ILE A 2 20.18 -7.15 20.79
C ILE A 2 19.94 -8.61 21.17
N SER A 3 20.08 -8.94 22.47
CA SER A 3 19.72 -10.26 22.98
C SER A 3 18.21 -10.44 22.87
N ILE A 4 17.77 -11.19 21.85
CA ILE A 4 16.36 -11.53 21.69
C ILE A 4 16.04 -12.61 22.73
N LYS A 5 15.14 -12.28 23.67
CA LYS A 5 14.65 -13.25 24.65
C LYS A 5 13.90 -14.35 23.90
N LYS A 6 14.47 -15.57 23.85
CA LYS A 6 13.85 -16.69 23.15
C LYS A 6 12.50 -17.01 23.77
N ASN A 7 11.45 -16.91 22.97
CA ASN A 7 10.11 -17.40 23.30
C ASN A 7 10.00 -18.75 22.54
N ASN A 8 10.08 -19.87 23.24
CA ASN A 8 10.12 -21.22 22.63
C ASN A 8 8.83 -21.58 21.84
N LYS A 9 7.93 -20.63 21.60
CA LYS A 9 6.69 -20.85 20.88
C LYS A 9 6.89 -20.72 19.36
N SER A 10 6.17 -21.56 18.64
CA SER A 10 6.17 -21.60 17.18
C SER A 10 4.99 -20.83 16.57
N LEU A 11 5.28 -20.13 15.49
CA LEU A 11 4.28 -19.43 14.68
C LEU A 11 4.37 -19.92 13.25
N LEU A 12 3.28 -20.47 12.74
CA LEU A 12 3.14 -20.78 11.32
C LEU A 12 2.42 -19.63 10.61
N VAL A 13 2.87 -19.28 9.41
CA VAL A 13 2.28 -18.21 8.60
C VAL A 13 1.93 -18.78 7.22
N ILE A 14 0.72 -18.55 6.75
CA ILE A 14 0.31 -18.93 5.39
C ILE A 14 0.42 -17.69 4.49
N GLY A 15 1.29 -17.80 3.48
CA GLY A 15 1.57 -16.78 2.47
C GLY A 15 2.82 -15.96 2.76
N ALA A 16 3.78 -15.98 1.81
CA ALA A 16 5.00 -15.16 1.84
C ALA A 16 4.82 -13.81 1.09
N GLY A 17 3.62 -13.25 1.07
CA GLY A 17 3.39 -11.87 0.67
C GLY A 17 4.02 -10.88 1.64
N ILE A 18 4.01 -9.58 1.30
CA ILE A 18 4.60 -8.52 2.17
C ILE A 18 4.05 -8.58 3.60
N THR A 19 2.75 -8.88 3.75
CA THR A 19 2.10 -9.00 5.07
C THR A 19 2.66 -10.18 5.86
N GLY A 20 2.78 -11.36 5.25
CA GLY A 20 3.30 -12.56 5.91
C GLY A 20 4.77 -12.41 6.29
N LEU A 21 5.59 -11.91 5.38
CA LEU A 21 7.02 -11.63 5.64
C LEU A 21 7.20 -10.59 6.76
N SER A 22 6.44 -9.51 6.73
CA SER A 22 6.47 -8.47 7.77
C SER A 22 6.05 -9.02 9.13
N THR A 23 4.97 -9.79 9.18
CA THR A 23 4.49 -10.48 10.39
C THR A 23 5.57 -11.40 10.94
N GLY A 24 6.16 -12.22 10.08
CA GLY A 24 7.21 -13.16 10.45
C GLY A 24 8.44 -12.47 11.02
N ILE A 25 8.92 -11.39 10.39
CA ILE A 25 10.05 -10.59 10.89
C ILE A 25 9.75 -10.04 12.29
N HIS A 26 8.56 -9.47 12.50
CA HIS A 26 8.20 -8.93 13.80
C HIS A 26 8.08 -10.02 14.89
N ALA A 27 7.60 -11.21 14.52
CA ALA A 27 7.53 -12.36 15.42
C ALA A 27 8.92 -12.89 15.78
N LEU A 28 9.83 -13.04 14.79
CA LEU A 28 11.24 -13.41 15.03
C LEU A 28 11.93 -12.42 15.98
N LEU A 29 11.74 -11.12 15.77
CA LEU A 29 12.28 -10.08 16.64
C LEU A 29 11.71 -10.10 18.06
N LYS A 30 10.56 -10.77 18.29
CA LYS A 30 9.97 -11.06 19.60
C LYS A 30 10.36 -12.44 20.15
N GLY A 31 11.22 -13.19 19.43
CA GLY A 31 11.77 -14.46 19.86
C GLY A 31 10.94 -15.69 19.54
N TYR A 32 9.92 -15.58 18.69
CA TYR A 32 9.18 -16.75 18.18
C TYR A 32 10.03 -17.52 17.17
N ASN A 33 9.81 -18.83 17.06
CA ASN A 33 10.24 -19.60 15.90
C ASN A 33 9.18 -19.44 14.80
N VAL A 34 9.58 -19.06 13.60
CA VAL A 34 8.60 -18.72 12.55
C VAL A 34 8.87 -19.48 11.27
N GLU A 35 7.83 -20.13 10.75
CA GLU A 35 7.83 -20.80 9.45
C GLU A 35 6.71 -20.22 8.57
N ILE A 36 7.03 -19.89 7.32
CA ILE A 36 6.10 -19.35 6.33
C ILE A 36 5.90 -20.39 5.23
N PHE A 37 4.65 -20.65 4.85
CA PHE A 37 4.28 -21.58 3.78
C PHE A 37 3.78 -20.77 2.57
N GLU A 38 4.49 -20.86 1.46
CA GLU A 38 4.21 -20.16 0.21
C GLU A 38 3.96 -21.15 -0.92
N LYS A 39 2.86 -20.98 -1.63
CA LYS A 39 2.48 -21.87 -2.73
C LYS A 39 3.37 -21.76 -3.96
N ASN A 40 3.94 -20.56 -4.19
CA ASN A 40 4.83 -20.28 -5.32
C ASN A 40 6.29 -20.60 -4.96
N ASP A 41 7.14 -20.57 -5.97
CA ASP A 41 8.60 -20.73 -5.84
C ASP A 41 9.33 -19.42 -5.48
N PHE A 42 8.59 -18.32 -5.28
CA PHE A 42 9.12 -17.00 -4.94
C PHE A 42 8.20 -16.27 -3.94
N PRO A 43 8.75 -15.33 -3.14
CA PRO A 43 7.98 -14.52 -2.21
C PRO A 43 7.38 -13.29 -2.88
N GLY A 44 6.48 -12.59 -2.16
CA GLY A 44 5.99 -11.28 -2.52
C GLY A 44 4.48 -11.22 -2.75
N GLY A 45 3.85 -12.35 -3.10
CA GLY A 45 2.44 -12.36 -3.44
C GLY A 45 2.16 -11.47 -4.66
N CYS A 46 1.29 -10.47 -4.53
CA CYS A 46 1.05 -9.48 -5.60
C CYS A 46 2.22 -8.53 -5.84
N CYS A 47 3.15 -8.40 -4.90
CA CYS A 47 4.35 -7.57 -5.02
C CYS A 47 5.43 -8.31 -5.82
N THR A 48 5.23 -8.40 -7.13
CA THR A 48 6.04 -9.18 -8.06
C THR A 48 6.17 -8.47 -9.42
N GLY A 49 6.94 -9.06 -10.33
CA GLY A 49 7.13 -8.60 -11.69
C GLY A 49 7.80 -9.68 -12.53
N TRP A 50 7.78 -9.52 -13.84
CA TRP A 50 8.33 -10.47 -14.80
C TRP A 50 8.91 -9.75 -16.04
N PHE A 51 9.70 -10.47 -16.82
CA PHE A 51 10.16 -9.99 -18.10
C PHE A 51 9.26 -10.49 -19.23
N ARG A 52 8.96 -9.60 -20.17
CA ARG A 52 8.27 -9.92 -21.43
C ARG A 52 8.91 -9.12 -22.55
N GLU A 53 9.36 -9.82 -23.57
CA GLU A 53 9.97 -9.21 -24.77
C GLU A 53 11.09 -8.19 -24.47
N GLY A 54 11.91 -8.48 -23.45
CA GLY A 54 13.01 -7.62 -23.00
C GLY A 54 12.62 -6.49 -22.04
N TYR A 55 11.33 -6.28 -21.80
CA TYR A 55 10.83 -5.28 -20.84
C TYR A 55 10.50 -5.93 -19.49
N TYR A 56 10.88 -5.25 -18.42
CA TYR A 56 10.44 -5.63 -17.09
C TYR A 56 9.07 -5.02 -16.79
N ILE A 57 8.10 -5.88 -16.50
CA ILE A 57 6.74 -5.48 -16.13
C ILE A 57 6.62 -5.61 -14.62
N ASP A 58 6.45 -4.48 -13.94
CA ASP A 58 6.15 -4.46 -12.51
C ASP A 58 4.63 -4.58 -12.31
N ASN A 59 4.21 -5.55 -11.52
CA ASN A 59 2.77 -5.84 -11.34
C ASN A 59 2.13 -5.06 -10.18
N CYS A 60 2.90 -4.36 -9.36
CA CYS A 60 2.35 -3.86 -8.10
C CYS A 60 2.65 -2.39 -7.83
N MET A 61 3.91 -2.00 -7.91
CA MET A 61 4.36 -0.76 -7.29
C MET A 61 4.32 0.42 -8.25
N HIS A 62 3.25 1.24 -8.20
CA HIS A 62 3.22 2.53 -8.87
C HIS A 62 4.13 3.55 -8.17
N TRP A 63 4.15 3.54 -6.84
CA TRP A 63 5.07 4.26 -5.95
C TRP A 63 5.12 3.58 -4.58
N LEU A 64 6.19 3.79 -3.86
CA LEU A 64 6.36 3.32 -2.49
C LEU A 64 6.16 4.49 -1.52
N THR A 65 5.13 4.43 -0.67
CA THR A 65 4.95 5.39 0.42
C THR A 65 5.93 5.11 1.55
N GLY A 66 6.53 6.16 2.12
CA GLY A 66 7.51 6.00 3.19
C GLY A 66 8.96 6.02 2.68
N THR A 67 9.21 6.70 1.56
CA THR A 67 10.56 6.79 0.96
C THR A 67 11.39 7.98 1.45
N ASN A 68 10.80 8.92 2.16
CA ASN A 68 11.54 10.00 2.79
C ASN A 68 12.24 9.49 4.06
N GLN A 69 13.57 9.61 4.12
CA GLN A 69 14.44 9.03 5.16
C GLN A 69 14.12 9.48 6.59
N HIS A 70 13.53 10.66 6.75
CA HIS A 70 13.14 11.19 8.06
C HIS A 70 11.83 10.60 8.61
N THR A 71 11.16 9.77 7.80
CA THR A 71 9.81 9.27 8.12
C THR A 71 9.81 7.94 8.89
N LYS A 72 8.74 7.66 9.65
CA LYS A 72 8.52 6.34 10.29
C LYS A 72 8.36 5.24 9.24
N GLY A 73 7.78 5.58 8.07
CA GLY A 73 7.64 4.67 6.95
C GLY A 73 8.99 4.17 6.47
N PHE A 74 9.94 5.07 6.24
CA PHE A 74 11.29 4.70 5.86
C PHE A 74 11.95 3.79 6.92
N LYS A 75 11.84 4.15 8.20
CA LYS A 75 12.37 3.35 9.31
C LYS A 75 11.74 1.95 9.36
N LEU A 76 10.43 1.83 9.04
CA LEU A 76 9.75 0.55 8.95
C LEU A 76 10.30 -0.29 7.79
N TRP A 77 10.37 0.26 6.59
CA TRP A 77 10.91 -0.44 5.42
C TRP A 77 12.37 -0.86 5.63
N LYS A 78 13.17 0.00 6.22
CA LYS A 78 14.55 -0.34 6.61
C LYS A 78 14.59 -1.47 7.64
N LYS A 79 13.75 -1.44 8.66
CA LYS A 79 13.65 -2.52 9.66
C LYS A 79 13.29 -3.86 9.02
N LEU A 80 12.41 -3.84 8.02
CA LEU A 80 12.03 -5.02 7.25
C LEU A 80 13.10 -5.45 6.22
N GLY A 81 14.13 -4.65 6.01
CA GLY A 81 15.17 -4.92 5.02
C GLY A 81 14.76 -4.63 3.58
N ALA A 82 13.59 -4.01 3.37
CA ALA A 82 13.05 -3.72 2.04
C ALA A 82 13.89 -2.68 1.28
N ILE A 83 14.27 -1.60 1.97
CA ILE A 83 15.11 -0.52 1.45
C ILE A 83 16.18 -0.11 2.49
N SER A 84 17.14 0.65 2.02
CA SER A 84 18.21 1.26 2.83
C SER A 84 18.46 2.71 2.38
N GLU A 85 19.37 3.40 3.03
CA GLU A 85 19.81 4.74 2.64
C GLU A 85 20.48 4.77 1.26
N THR A 86 21.02 3.63 0.82
CA THR A 86 21.68 3.46 -0.49
C THR A 86 20.75 2.88 -1.56
N SER A 87 19.47 2.69 -1.25
CA SER A 87 18.51 2.21 -2.23
C SER A 87 18.23 3.28 -3.28
N ASN A 88 18.25 2.89 -4.55
CA ASN A 88 17.86 3.77 -5.64
C ASN A 88 16.35 3.97 -5.65
N LEU A 89 15.96 5.20 -5.34
CA LEU A 89 14.55 5.63 -5.26
C LEU A 89 14.37 6.77 -6.26
N TYR A 90 13.67 6.49 -7.34
CA TYR A 90 13.38 7.46 -8.38
C TYR A 90 12.13 8.27 -8.04
N GLN A 91 12.20 9.57 -8.26
CA GLN A 91 11.05 10.47 -8.22
C GLN A 91 10.92 11.16 -9.56
N GLY A 92 9.76 11.01 -10.20
CA GLY A 92 9.44 11.72 -11.43
C GLY A 92 9.35 13.23 -11.21
N GLU A 93 9.40 13.99 -12.28
CA GLU A 93 9.23 15.44 -12.25
C GLU A 93 7.80 15.84 -11.85
N TYR A 94 6.83 15.02 -12.21
CA TYR A 94 5.42 15.21 -11.90
C TYR A 94 4.74 13.88 -11.52
N PHE A 95 3.68 13.96 -10.77
CA PHE A 95 2.83 12.83 -10.40
C PHE A 95 2.06 12.32 -11.63
N TYR A 96 1.39 13.23 -12.32
CA TYR A 96 0.86 13.06 -13.66
C TYR A 96 0.61 14.40 -14.32
N LYS A 97 0.28 14.36 -15.62
CA LYS A 97 0.02 15.50 -16.48
C LYS A 97 -1.33 15.31 -17.18
N SER A 98 -2.14 16.36 -17.21
CA SER A 98 -3.36 16.43 -18.01
C SER A 98 -3.13 17.31 -19.24
N VAL A 99 -3.71 16.91 -20.36
CA VAL A 99 -3.60 17.61 -21.64
C VAL A 99 -5.01 17.85 -22.20
N TYR A 100 -5.26 19.08 -22.64
CA TYR A 100 -6.51 19.44 -23.31
C TYR A 100 -6.29 20.63 -24.24
N ASP A 101 -6.73 20.52 -25.49
CA ASP A 101 -6.67 21.57 -26.50
C ASP A 101 -5.27 22.23 -26.60
N ASN A 102 -4.23 21.41 -26.81
CA ASN A 102 -2.81 21.79 -26.87
C ASN A 102 -2.24 22.48 -25.62
N ASN A 103 -3.02 22.58 -24.55
CA ASN A 103 -2.54 23.03 -23.26
C ASN A 103 -2.28 21.86 -22.33
N GLU A 104 -1.33 21.98 -21.42
CA GLU A 104 -1.00 20.97 -20.44
C GLU A 104 -0.85 21.56 -19.04
N ILE A 105 -1.14 20.76 -18.01
CA ILE A 105 -0.88 21.06 -16.62
C ILE A 105 -0.39 19.83 -15.89
N ALA A 106 0.62 19.99 -15.06
CA ALA A 106 1.25 18.87 -14.35
C ALA A 106 1.18 19.06 -12.83
N LEU A 107 0.84 17.99 -12.12
CA LEU A 107 1.00 17.92 -10.66
C LEU A 107 2.48 17.67 -10.32
N SER A 108 3.27 18.72 -10.31
CA SER A 108 4.70 18.68 -10.02
C SER A 108 5.00 18.76 -8.51
N THR A 109 6.25 18.57 -8.13
CA THR A 109 6.68 18.72 -6.73
C THR A 109 6.68 20.18 -6.26
N ASP A 110 6.66 21.16 -7.20
CA ASP A 110 6.59 22.58 -6.91
C ASP A 110 5.13 23.06 -6.88
N THR A 111 4.54 23.09 -5.70
CA THR A 111 3.15 23.53 -5.47
C THR A 111 2.93 25.01 -5.79
N LYS A 112 3.98 25.86 -5.69
CA LYS A 112 3.89 27.27 -6.05
C LYS A 112 3.79 27.44 -7.57
N LYS A 113 4.58 26.66 -8.32
CA LYS A 113 4.49 26.60 -9.78
C LYS A 113 3.09 26.14 -10.20
N LEU A 114 2.58 25.05 -9.62
CA LEU A 114 1.23 24.57 -9.90
C LEU A 114 0.18 25.64 -9.65
N ARG A 115 0.23 26.33 -8.50
CA ARG A 115 -0.71 27.44 -8.19
C ARG A 115 -0.70 28.50 -9.27
N LYS A 116 0.49 28.92 -9.69
CA LYS A 116 0.63 29.91 -10.74
C LYS A 116 0.04 29.43 -12.07
N GLU A 117 0.37 28.23 -12.50
CA GLU A 117 -0.14 27.64 -13.74
C GLU A 117 -1.67 27.52 -13.75
N MET A 118 -2.27 27.07 -12.63
CA MET A 118 -3.73 27.00 -12.50
C MET A 118 -4.39 28.39 -12.58
N LEU A 119 -3.81 29.41 -11.97
CA LEU A 119 -4.32 30.79 -12.00
C LEU A 119 -4.14 31.44 -13.36
N ASP A 120 -3.03 31.17 -14.04
CA ASP A 120 -2.76 31.64 -15.41
C ASP A 120 -3.77 31.05 -16.41
N LEU A 121 -4.17 29.77 -16.21
CA LEU A 121 -5.21 29.14 -17.02
C LEU A 121 -6.61 29.71 -16.76
N SER A 122 -6.94 30.03 -15.51
CA SER A 122 -8.26 30.51 -15.15
C SER A 122 -8.27 31.34 -13.85
N SER A 123 -8.29 32.65 -14.00
CA SER A 123 -8.51 33.54 -12.85
C SER A 123 -9.91 33.38 -12.21
N ALA A 124 -10.88 32.88 -13.00
CA ALA A 124 -12.23 32.62 -12.54
C ALA A 124 -12.31 31.43 -11.58
N ASP A 125 -11.25 30.61 -11.50
CA ASP A 125 -11.12 29.44 -10.63
C ASP A 125 -10.18 29.69 -9.42
N ALA A 126 -9.84 30.96 -9.15
CA ALA A 126 -8.83 31.34 -8.15
C ALA A 126 -9.15 30.85 -6.74
N GLU A 127 -10.41 30.87 -6.32
CA GLU A 127 -10.82 30.41 -4.99
C GLU A 127 -10.60 28.89 -4.83
N GLU A 128 -11.09 28.07 -5.77
CA GLU A 128 -10.94 26.62 -5.72
C GLU A 128 -9.47 26.20 -5.92
N THR A 129 -8.73 26.91 -6.79
CA THR A 129 -7.27 26.73 -6.95
C THR A 129 -6.54 26.95 -5.63
N SER A 130 -6.80 28.07 -4.96
CA SER A 130 -6.17 28.37 -3.67
C SER A 130 -6.50 27.31 -2.63
N ARG A 131 -7.77 26.93 -2.51
CA ARG A 131 -8.23 25.89 -1.58
C ARG A 131 -7.54 24.54 -1.83
N PHE A 132 -7.43 24.14 -3.10
CA PHE A 132 -6.79 22.87 -3.48
C PHE A 132 -5.31 22.86 -3.14
N VAL A 133 -4.58 23.92 -3.57
CA VAL A 133 -3.13 23.96 -3.35
C VAL A 133 -2.80 24.15 -1.87
N ASP A 134 -3.57 24.93 -1.11
CA ASP A 134 -3.40 25.08 0.35
C ASP A 134 -3.54 23.71 1.05
N ALA A 135 -4.54 22.91 0.65
CA ALA A 135 -4.73 21.56 1.21
C ALA A 135 -3.53 20.64 0.92
N ILE A 136 -2.98 20.72 -0.28
CA ILE A 136 -1.76 19.97 -0.65
C ILE A 136 -0.56 20.44 0.19
N GLU A 137 -0.33 21.74 0.31
CA GLU A 137 0.80 22.30 1.06
C GLU A 137 0.74 21.94 2.56
N GLU A 138 -0.44 21.93 3.15
CA GLU A 138 -0.64 21.47 4.53
C GLU A 138 -0.28 19.99 4.71
N LEU A 139 -0.70 19.15 3.77
CA LEU A 139 -0.38 17.74 3.79
C LEU A 139 1.09 17.45 3.51
N VAL A 140 1.72 18.18 2.60
CA VAL A 140 3.16 18.09 2.34
C VAL A 140 3.94 18.33 3.63
N LYS A 141 3.59 19.39 4.38
CA LYS A 141 4.20 19.68 5.68
C LYS A 141 3.96 18.55 6.69
N ALA A 142 2.73 18.03 6.77
CA ALA A 142 2.41 16.90 7.66
C ALA A 142 3.19 15.64 7.30
N ASN A 143 3.35 15.32 6.02
CA ASN A 143 4.11 14.17 5.54
C ASN A 143 5.60 14.30 5.81
N GLN A 144 6.16 15.49 5.85
CA GLN A 144 7.56 15.72 6.22
C GLN A 144 7.83 15.50 7.71
N ILE A 145 6.84 15.77 8.56
CA ILE A 145 6.99 15.71 10.03
C ILE A 145 6.62 14.33 10.59
N ASN A 146 5.57 13.68 10.12
CA ASN A 146 4.91 12.58 10.84
C ASN A 146 4.51 11.31 10.09
N ASN A 147 4.79 11.07 8.85
CA ASN A 147 5.05 9.71 8.38
C ASN A 147 4.03 8.68 8.04
N PHE A 148 2.84 8.76 8.31
CA PHE A 148 1.91 7.75 7.84
C PHE A 148 0.61 8.42 7.42
N ILE A 149 0.37 8.33 6.09
CA ILE A 149 -0.96 8.34 5.49
C ILE A 149 -1.95 9.16 6.32
N CYS A 150 -2.53 10.17 5.75
CA CYS A 150 -3.68 10.93 6.24
C CYS A 150 -4.43 10.23 7.40
N THR A 151 -3.80 10.10 8.55
CA THR A 151 -4.53 9.70 9.75
C THR A 151 -5.27 10.93 10.24
N PRO A 152 -6.59 10.87 10.40
CA PRO A 152 -7.42 12.01 10.81
C PRO A 152 -6.99 12.66 12.13
N PHE A 153 -6.12 12.02 12.89
CA PHE A 153 -5.77 12.40 14.27
C PHE A 153 -4.49 13.25 14.45
N VAL A 154 -3.73 13.53 13.38
CA VAL A 154 -2.45 14.29 13.51
C VAL A 154 -2.57 15.65 12.86
N VAL A 155 -3.72 16.29 13.00
CA VAL A 155 -4.02 17.38 12.11
C VAL A 155 -4.20 18.69 12.84
N ALA A 156 -3.32 19.65 12.49
CA ALA A 156 -3.51 21.07 12.82
C ALA A 156 -4.91 21.55 12.35
N LYS A 157 -5.48 22.57 13.04
CA LYS A 157 -6.84 23.09 12.77
C LYS A 157 -7.16 23.37 11.28
N GLY A 158 -6.17 23.72 10.45
CA GLY A 158 -6.34 23.97 9.02
C GLY A 158 -6.69 22.73 8.22
N TYR A 159 -6.00 21.65 8.46
CA TYR A 159 -6.27 20.37 7.78
C TYR A 159 -7.68 19.84 8.08
N LEU A 160 -8.17 19.92 9.30
CA LEU A 160 -9.51 19.45 9.63
C LEU A 160 -10.57 20.15 8.75
N LYS A 161 -10.42 21.46 8.51
CA LYS A 161 -11.31 22.20 7.60
C LYS A 161 -11.24 21.65 6.18
N ASN A 162 -10.05 21.43 5.64
CA ASN A 162 -9.85 20.89 4.30
C ASN A 162 -10.31 19.42 4.21
N TYR A 163 -10.02 18.60 5.21
CA TYR A 163 -10.55 17.24 5.30
C TYR A 163 -12.08 17.22 5.28
N LEU A 164 -12.74 18.03 6.12
CA LEU A 164 -14.20 18.09 6.18
C LEU A 164 -14.84 18.61 4.88
N TYR A 165 -14.11 19.37 4.10
CA TYR A 165 -14.55 19.82 2.78
C TYR A 165 -14.40 18.68 1.74
N TYR A 166 -13.22 18.08 1.63
CA TYR A 166 -12.92 17.15 0.57
C TYR A 166 -13.45 15.72 0.81
N HIS A 167 -13.61 15.25 2.05
CA HIS A 167 -14.04 13.88 2.32
C HIS A 167 -15.46 13.56 1.81
N LYS A 168 -16.28 14.58 1.59
CA LYS A 168 -17.65 14.46 1.07
C LYS A 168 -17.73 14.55 -0.45
N LEU A 169 -16.65 14.96 -1.11
CA LEU A 169 -16.61 15.16 -2.55
C LEU A 169 -15.99 13.97 -3.25
N SER A 170 -16.61 13.51 -4.32
CA SER A 170 -15.93 12.69 -5.31
C SER A 170 -15.00 13.56 -6.18
N LEU A 171 -14.09 12.93 -6.93
CA LEU A 171 -13.25 13.63 -7.90
C LEU A 171 -14.07 14.29 -8.99
N GLY A 172 -15.15 13.65 -9.45
CA GLY A 172 -16.08 14.22 -10.41
C GLY A 172 -16.84 15.43 -9.88
N GLU A 173 -17.21 15.45 -8.59
CA GLU A 173 -17.83 16.61 -7.96
C GLU A 173 -16.83 17.76 -7.75
N LEU A 174 -15.58 17.43 -7.38
CA LEU A 174 -14.51 18.41 -7.29
C LEU A 174 -14.19 19.02 -8.65
N SER A 175 -14.08 18.20 -9.71
CA SER A 175 -13.87 18.65 -11.09
C SER A 175 -14.89 19.72 -11.51
N LYS A 176 -16.18 19.50 -11.24
CA LYS A 176 -17.28 20.42 -11.59
C LYS A 176 -17.22 21.77 -10.88
N LYS A 177 -16.39 21.93 -9.84
CA LYS A 177 -16.18 23.23 -9.18
C LYS A 177 -15.29 24.17 -9.96
N PHE A 178 -14.50 23.63 -10.89
CA PHE A 178 -13.63 24.38 -11.80
C PHE A 178 -14.40 24.71 -13.09
N LYS A 179 -14.12 25.87 -13.67
CA LYS A 179 -14.74 26.34 -14.92
C LYS A 179 -13.91 25.97 -16.14
N HIS A 180 -12.58 25.98 -16.00
CA HIS A 180 -11.67 25.70 -17.11
C HIS A 180 -11.61 24.18 -17.40
N PRO A 181 -11.83 23.73 -18.65
CA PRO A 181 -11.90 22.30 -18.99
C PRO A 181 -10.63 21.51 -18.61
N LEU A 182 -9.44 22.07 -18.83
CA LEU A 182 -8.18 21.42 -18.44
C LEU A 182 -8.07 21.25 -16.91
N LEU A 183 -8.55 22.21 -16.11
CA LEU A 183 -8.58 22.06 -14.66
C LEU A 183 -9.61 21.03 -14.21
N GLN A 184 -10.73 20.90 -14.92
CA GLN A 184 -11.69 19.82 -14.66
C GLN A 184 -11.06 18.45 -14.89
N ARG A 185 -10.37 18.29 -16.00
CA ARG A 185 -9.68 17.04 -16.37
C ARG A 185 -8.58 16.66 -15.38
N LEU A 186 -7.89 17.63 -14.81
CA LEU A 186 -6.84 17.41 -13.81
C LEU A 186 -7.32 16.52 -12.64
N PHE A 187 -8.60 16.52 -12.34
CA PHE A 187 -9.15 15.72 -11.23
C PHE A 187 -9.67 14.34 -11.65
N THR A 188 -9.84 14.08 -12.94
CA THR A 188 -10.50 12.86 -13.44
C THR A 188 -9.68 12.06 -14.44
N ASP A 189 -8.53 12.57 -14.89
CA ASP A 189 -7.69 11.88 -15.89
C ASP A 189 -6.90 10.69 -15.30
N TYR A 190 -6.62 10.69 -13.98
CA TYR A 190 -5.78 9.67 -13.37
C TYR A 190 -6.56 8.69 -12.48
N PHE A 191 -7.51 9.18 -11.71
CA PHE A 191 -8.39 8.35 -10.88
C PHE A 191 -9.83 8.38 -11.41
N PRO A 192 -10.61 7.31 -11.21
CA PRO A 192 -12.05 7.31 -11.51
C PRO A 192 -12.79 8.46 -10.84
N ALA A 193 -13.74 9.06 -11.55
CA ALA A 193 -14.50 10.23 -11.07
C ALA A 193 -15.29 9.97 -9.77
N GLU A 194 -15.64 8.71 -9.51
CA GLU A 194 -16.37 8.25 -8.33
C GLU A 194 -15.51 8.18 -7.08
N TYR A 195 -14.17 8.19 -7.22
CA TYR A 195 -13.27 8.11 -6.07
C TYR A 195 -13.37 9.39 -5.23
N SER A 196 -13.16 9.22 -3.92
CA SER A 196 -13.05 10.38 -3.02
C SER A 196 -11.94 11.32 -3.47
N SER A 197 -12.19 12.62 -3.45
CA SER A 197 -11.18 13.63 -3.77
C SER A 197 -9.95 13.55 -2.86
N LEU A 198 -10.10 13.00 -1.65
CA LEU A 198 -8.98 12.73 -0.76
C LEU A 198 -7.98 11.73 -1.35
N SER A 199 -8.40 10.82 -2.24
CA SER A 199 -7.50 9.86 -2.88
C SER A 199 -6.41 10.59 -3.68
N LEU A 200 -6.80 11.55 -4.51
CA LEU A 200 -5.86 12.36 -5.28
C LEU A 200 -5.03 13.28 -4.39
N ILE A 201 -5.69 13.98 -3.46
CA ILE A 201 -5.03 14.95 -2.55
C ILE A 201 -3.95 14.26 -1.72
N CYS A 202 -4.24 13.09 -1.14
CA CYS A 202 -3.27 12.34 -0.35
C CYS A 202 -2.15 11.75 -1.20
N ALA A 203 -2.46 11.19 -2.37
CA ALA A 203 -1.47 10.62 -3.27
C ALA A 203 -0.52 11.70 -3.79
N TYR A 204 -1.06 12.83 -4.26
CA TYR A 204 -0.25 13.94 -4.75
C TYR A 204 0.59 14.59 -3.63
N ALA A 205 0.04 14.82 -2.45
CA ALA A 205 0.81 15.36 -1.33
C ALA A 205 1.94 14.40 -0.90
N THR A 206 1.70 13.09 -0.96
CA THR A 206 2.73 12.07 -0.69
C THR A 206 3.86 12.15 -1.72
N PHE A 207 3.53 12.28 -3.00
CA PHE A 207 4.50 12.51 -4.07
C PHE A 207 5.26 13.83 -3.87
N ALA A 208 4.55 14.94 -3.73
CA ALA A 208 5.14 16.29 -3.61
C ALA A 208 6.04 16.45 -2.37
N SER A 209 5.80 15.69 -1.30
CA SER A 209 6.65 15.66 -0.10
C SER A 209 7.93 14.82 -0.24
N GLY A 210 8.15 14.17 -1.39
CA GLY A 210 9.25 13.21 -1.59
C GLY A 210 9.09 11.90 -0.83
N ASN A 211 7.87 11.62 -0.36
CA ASN A 211 7.55 10.41 0.42
C ASN A 211 6.87 9.32 -0.41
N GLY A 212 6.76 9.51 -1.72
CA GLY A 212 6.16 8.59 -2.68
C GLY A 212 7.03 8.41 -3.92
N LYS A 213 8.15 7.68 -3.79
CA LYS A 213 9.09 7.40 -4.87
C LYS A 213 8.94 5.99 -5.40
N VAL A 214 9.44 5.75 -6.60
CA VAL A 214 9.50 4.42 -7.21
C VAL A 214 10.80 3.74 -6.80
N TYR A 215 10.72 2.48 -6.39
CA TYR A 215 11.90 1.65 -6.17
C TYR A 215 12.39 1.10 -7.51
N GLU A 216 13.56 1.53 -7.97
CA GLU A 216 14.05 1.25 -9.33
C GLU A 216 14.20 -0.24 -9.66
N LYS A 217 14.48 -1.07 -8.65
CA LYS A 217 14.59 -2.53 -8.84
C LYS A 217 13.25 -3.26 -8.87
N GLY A 218 12.16 -2.54 -8.72
CA GLY A 218 10.80 -3.05 -8.82
C GLY A 218 10.31 -3.87 -7.62
N SER A 219 9.04 -4.23 -7.70
CA SER A 219 8.29 -4.92 -6.65
C SER A 219 8.89 -6.27 -6.27
N LYS A 220 9.35 -7.04 -7.24
CA LYS A 220 9.91 -8.38 -7.00
C LYS A 220 11.17 -8.32 -6.14
N GLU A 221 12.11 -7.40 -6.45
CA GLU A 221 13.33 -7.28 -5.65
C GLU A 221 13.06 -6.67 -4.27
N PHE A 222 12.08 -5.75 -4.17
CA PHE A 222 11.60 -5.25 -2.88
C PHE A 222 11.13 -6.39 -1.96
N ALA A 223 10.30 -7.29 -2.48
CA ALA A 223 9.82 -8.46 -1.73
C ALA A 223 10.95 -9.44 -1.39
N ASN A 224 11.86 -9.70 -2.33
CA ASN A 224 13.03 -10.56 -2.12
C ASN A 224 13.91 -10.03 -1.00
N ASN A 225 14.11 -8.73 -0.88
CA ASN A 225 14.91 -8.13 0.19
C ASN A 225 14.28 -8.37 1.56
N ILE A 226 12.96 -8.28 1.68
CA ILE A 226 12.24 -8.58 2.92
C ILE A 226 12.37 -10.08 3.25
N ALA A 227 12.23 -10.97 2.26
CA ALA A 227 12.42 -12.40 2.46
C ALA A 227 13.86 -12.75 2.90
N LYS A 228 14.88 -12.16 2.27
CA LYS A 228 16.29 -12.29 2.70
C LYS A 228 16.46 -11.85 4.16
N LYS A 229 15.83 -10.74 4.55
CA LYS A 229 15.85 -10.26 5.94
C LYS A 229 15.19 -11.26 6.89
N PHE A 230 14.02 -11.81 6.54
CA PHE A 230 13.33 -12.82 7.32
C PHE A 230 14.21 -14.06 7.56
N ILE A 231 14.82 -14.60 6.49
CA ILE A 231 15.73 -15.76 6.57
C ILE A 231 16.96 -15.42 7.42
N SER A 232 17.54 -14.23 7.27
CA SER A 232 18.73 -13.81 8.06
C SER A 232 18.47 -13.72 9.56
N LEU A 233 17.19 -13.59 9.96
CA LEU A 233 16.76 -13.60 11.37
C LEU A 233 16.46 -15.02 11.89
N GLY A 234 16.65 -16.05 11.07
CA GLY A 234 16.41 -17.46 11.43
C GLY A 234 15.01 -17.98 11.07
N GLY A 235 14.23 -17.23 10.29
CA GLY A 235 12.95 -17.70 9.76
C GLY A 235 13.12 -18.70 8.61
N ILE A 236 12.14 -19.59 8.44
CA ILE A 236 12.10 -20.61 7.39
C ILE A 236 10.96 -20.29 6.43
N ILE A 237 11.21 -20.30 5.11
CA ILE A 237 10.17 -20.21 4.09
C ILE A 237 10.13 -21.53 3.34
N HIS A 238 8.98 -22.18 3.39
CA HIS A 238 8.66 -23.37 2.60
C HIS A 238 8.03 -22.90 1.29
N TYR A 239 8.82 -22.82 0.23
CA TYR A 239 8.32 -22.54 -1.12
C TYR A 239 7.67 -23.79 -1.75
N ASN A 240 6.88 -23.60 -2.80
CA ASN A 240 6.10 -24.67 -3.44
C ASN A 240 5.27 -25.47 -2.43
N SER A 241 4.82 -24.83 -1.37
CA SER A 241 4.16 -25.44 -0.22
C SER A 241 2.74 -24.89 -0.07
N ASN A 242 1.86 -25.41 -0.93
CA ASN A 242 0.44 -25.06 -0.88
C ASN A 242 -0.22 -25.68 0.35
N VAL A 243 -0.74 -24.86 1.24
CA VAL A 243 -1.53 -25.31 2.39
C VAL A 243 -2.91 -25.76 1.90
N THR A 244 -3.28 -26.98 2.23
CA THR A 244 -4.53 -27.63 1.78
C THR A 244 -5.52 -27.85 2.91
N ASN A 245 -5.09 -27.77 4.17
CA ASN A 245 -5.96 -27.95 5.32
C ASN A 245 -5.41 -27.24 6.55
N ILE A 246 -6.30 -26.76 7.42
CA ILE A 246 -6.01 -26.23 8.76
C ILE A 246 -6.84 -27.01 9.78
N GLU A 247 -6.17 -27.67 10.71
CA GLU A 247 -6.81 -28.42 11.76
C GLU A 247 -7.07 -27.53 12.99
N ILE A 248 -8.36 -27.45 13.36
CA ILE A 248 -8.81 -26.75 14.54
C ILE A 248 -9.57 -27.77 15.43
N THR A 249 -9.17 -27.89 16.67
CA THR A 249 -9.81 -28.78 17.64
C THR A 249 -10.11 -27.98 18.91
N ASN A 250 -11.35 -28.07 19.40
CA ASN A 250 -11.81 -27.31 20.57
C ASN A 250 -11.53 -25.80 20.47
N ASN A 251 -11.84 -25.20 19.31
CA ASN A 251 -11.59 -23.80 18.98
C ASN A 251 -10.11 -23.36 19.08
N SER A 252 -9.19 -24.31 19.02
CA SER A 252 -7.75 -24.06 19.05
C SER A 252 -7.06 -24.61 17.83
N PHE A 253 -6.17 -23.83 17.24
CA PHE A 253 -5.29 -24.27 16.16
C PHE A 253 -4.41 -25.44 16.61
N LYS A 254 -4.21 -26.43 15.75
CA LYS A 254 -3.35 -27.58 15.97
C LYS A 254 -2.25 -27.69 14.93
N SER A 255 -2.62 -27.66 13.67
CA SER A 255 -1.68 -27.91 12.57
C SER A 255 -2.19 -27.40 11.25
N ILE A 256 -1.29 -27.34 10.27
CA ILE A 256 -1.61 -27.20 8.86
C ILE A 256 -1.13 -28.44 8.11
N THR A 257 -1.72 -28.68 6.94
CA THR A 257 -1.23 -29.69 5.97
C THR A 257 -0.74 -28.94 4.72
N ALA A 258 0.52 -29.17 4.35
CA ALA A 258 1.11 -28.69 3.10
C ALA A 258 1.91 -29.84 2.46
N ASN A 259 1.78 -30.01 1.15
CA ASN A 259 2.46 -31.10 0.40
C ASN A 259 2.29 -32.50 1.04
N ASN A 260 1.10 -32.77 1.56
CA ASN A 260 0.75 -34.02 2.28
C ASN A 260 1.55 -34.24 3.59
N GLN A 261 2.22 -33.23 4.10
CA GLN A 261 2.90 -33.25 5.40
C GLN A 261 2.16 -32.38 6.39
N LYS A 262 2.13 -32.83 7.65
CA LYS A 262 1.51 -32.11 8.76
C LYS A 262 2.56 -31.30 9.50
N PHE A 263 2.26 -30.02 9.77
CA PHE A 263 3.11 -29.10 10.52
C PHE A 263 2.32 -28.59 11.73
N GLU A 264 2.85 -28.81 12.90
CA GLU A 264 2.26 -28.38 14.17
C GLU A 264 2.85 -27.05 14.64
N GLY A 265 2.06 -26.24 15.35
CA GLY A 265 2.52 -24.97 15.89
C GLY A 265 1.63 -24.46 17.01
N ASP A 266 2.15 -23.51 17.81
CA ASP A 266 1.38 -22.86 18.86
C ASP A 266 0.39 -21.85 18.32
N PHE A 267 0.75 -21.18 17.21
CA PHE A 267 -0.05 -20.12 16.57
C PHE A 267 -0.05 -20.26 15.06
N LEU A 268 -1.14 -19.80 14.45
CA LEU A 268 -1.28 -19.65 13.02
C LEU A 268 -1.70 -18.23 12.68
N ILE A 269 -1.06 -17.63 11.67
CA ILE A 269 -1.51 -16.39 11.02
C ILE A 269 -1.68 -16.66 9.53
N SER A 270 -2.88 -16.42 9.03
CA SER A 270 -3.17 -16.47 7.59
C SER A 270 -3.09 -15.07 7.00
N THR A 271 -2.33 -14.92 5.92
CA THR A 271 -2.18 -13.66 5.16
C THR A 271 -2.62 -13.80 3.71
N ILE A 272 -3.37 -14.86 3.40
CA ILE A 272 -3.96 -15.12 2.10
C ILE A 272 -5.37 -14.52 2.00
N ASP A 273 -5.97 -14.60 0.83
CA ASP A 273 -7.35 -14.15 0.62
C ASP A 273 -8.31 -14.80 1.63
N PRO A 274 -9.07 -13.98 2.39
CA PRO A 274 -9.96 -14.50 3.42
C PRO A 274 -11.11 -15.35 2.86
N MET A 275 -11.58 -15.09 1.62
CA MET A 275 -12.59 -15.94 1.01
C MET A 275 -12.05 -17.33 0.69
N PHE A 276 -10.80 -17.38 0.21
CA PHE A 276 -10.15 -18.68 0.00
C PHE A 276 -9.95 -19.42 1.32
N LEU A 277 -9.50 -18.72 2.37
CA LEU A 277 -9.31 -19.29 3.70
C LEU A 277 -10.59 -19.97 4.22
N PHE A 278 -11.69 -19.22 4.30
CA PHE A 278 -12.95 -19.68 4.89
C PHE A 278 -13.76 -20.62 4.00
N ASN A 279 -13.53 -20.63 2.70
CA ASN A 279 -14.25 -21.54 1.80
C ASN A 279 -13.49 -22.86 1.53
N ASN A 280 -12.16 -22.89 1.77
CA ASN A 280 -11.35 -24.01 1.34
C ASN A 280 -10.48 -24.65 2.42
N LEU A 281 -10.05 -23.87 3.45
CA LEU A 281 -9.05 -24.35 4.40
C LEU A 281 -9.61 -24.59 5.81
N ILE A 282 -10.68 -23.87 6.19
CA ILE A 282 -11.35 -24.05 7.48
C ILE A 282 -12.87 -24.04 7.30
N ASP A 283 -13.58 -24.49 8.32
CA ASP A 283 -15.05 -24.46 8.32
C ASP A 283 -15.56 -23.00 8.26
N ASN A 284 -16.51 -22.75 7.35
CA ASN A 284 -17.07 -21.42 7.11
C ASN A 284 -17.83 -20.85 8.35
N SER A 285 -18.17 -21.68 9.32
CA SER A 285 -18.76 -21.25 10.60
C SER A 285 -17.83 -20.37 11.42
N TYR A 286 -16.52 -20.46 11.20
CA TYR A 286 -15.51 -19.58 11.81
C TYR A 286 -15.45 -18.18 11.18
N MET A 287 -16.10 -17.96 10.03
CA MET A 287 -16.12 -16.63 9.41
C MET A 287 -16.96 -15.64 10.24
N PRO A 288 -16.36 -14.51 10.70
CA PRO A 288 -17.12 -13.47 11.41
C PRO A 288 -18.29 -12.94 10.57
N LYS A 289 -19.45 -12.75 11.21
CA LYS A 289 -20.70 -12.32 10.54
C LYS A 289 -20.55 -10.99 9.78
N ASP A 290 -19.83 -10.03 10.35
CA ASP A 290 -19.56 -8.73 9.74
C ASP A 290 -18.66 -8.86 8.50
N LEU A 291 -17.68 -9.75 8.51
CA LEU A 291 -16.86 -10.07 7.35
C LEU A 291 -17.70 -10.73 6.25
N LYS A 292 -18.52 -11.72 6.61
CA LYS A 292 -19.44 -12.38 5.68
C LYS A 292 -20.38 -11.39 5.01
N ASN A 293 -20.96 -10.47 5.79
CA ASN A 293 -21.85 -9.43 5.27
C ASN A 293 -21.13 -8.48 4.30
N LYS A 294 -19.88 -8.11 4.58
CA LYS A 294 -19.07 -7.29 3.64
C LYS A 294 -18.83 -7.99 2.31
N PHE A 295 -18.54 -9.29 2.31
CA PHE A 295 -18.35 -10.05 1.06
C PHE A 295 -19.65 -10.25 0.27
N LEU A 296 -20.81 -10.28 0.93
CA LEU A 296 -22.11 -10.41 0.28
C LEU A 296 -22.60 -9.08 -0.32
N ASP A 297 -22.20 -7.95 0.25
CA ASP A 297 -22.58 -6.61 -0.23
C ASP A 297 -21.62 -6.13 -1.33
N LYS A 298 -21.77 -6.72 -2.53
CA LYS A 298 -20.95 -6.38 -3.71
C LYS A 298 -21.12 -4.92 -4.17
N LYS A 299 -22.21 -4.26 -3.82
CA LYS A 299 -22.43 -2.86 -4.19
C LYS A 299 -21.60 -1.88 -3.36
N LYS A 300 -21.34 -2.22 -2.09
CA LYS A 300 -20.51 -1.39 -1.21
C LYS A 300 -19.04 -1.79 -1.19
N ASN A 301 -18.74 -3.03 -1.58
CA ASN A 301 -17.40 -3.60 -1.54
C ASN A 301 -17.07 -4.20 -2.90
N GLU A 302 -16.95 -3.34 -3.90
CA GLU A 302 -16.58 -3.73 -5.25
C GLU A 302 -15.14 -4.26 -5.31
N ILE A 303 -14.96 -5.38 -6.00
CA ILE A 303 -13.65 -5.90 -6.35
C ILE A 303 -13.34 -5.41 -7.76
N VAL A 304 -12.29 -4.63 -7.90
CA VAL A 304 -11.82 -4.15 -9.21
C VAL A 304 -10.64 -4.97 -9.68
N SER A 305 -10.60 -5.25 -10.98
CA SER A 305 -9.45 -5.85 -11.66
C SER A 305 -8.83 -4.81 -12.59
N SER A 306 -7.52 -4.82 -12.71
CA SER A 306 -6.80 -3.99 -13.67
C SER A 306 -6.07 -4.85 -14.68
N PHE A 307 -5.99 -4.37 -15.92
CA PHE A 307 -5.15 -4.94 -16.96
C PHE A 307 -3.97 -3.98 -17.20
N HIS A 308 -2.77 -4.54 -17.27
CA HIS A 308 -1.57 -3.80 -17.63
C HIS A 308 -1.21 -4.18 -19.06
N THR A 309 -1.22 -3.21 -19.95
CA THR A 309 -0.87 -3.36 -21.37
C THR A 309 0.47 -2.71 -21.68
#